data_87c1de1d7329c8a81281505d53e78b08
#
_entry.id   87c1de1d7329c8a81281505d53e78b08
#
_cell.length_a   1.000
_cell.length_b   1.000
_cell.length_c   1.000
_cell.angle_alpha   90.00
_cell.angle_beta   90.00
_cell.angle_gamma   90.00
#
_symmetry.space_group_name_H-M   'P 1'
#
loop_
_entity.id
_entity.type
_entity.pdbx_description
1 polymer ?
#
loop_
_entity_poly.entity_id
_entity_poly.type
_entity_poly.pdbx_seq_one_letter_code
_entity_poly.pdbx_strand_id
1 'polypeptide(L)'
;MIGRLNHVAIAVPDLAAAAAQYAGTLGAAVGAAQPQPAYGVTVVFVDLANTKIELLAPLGGNSPIAGFLAKNPAGGIHHLCYEVADIVAARDRLRATGARVLGSGEPAIGAHGKPVLFLHPKDFNGCLIELEQA
;
A
#
# COMPACT_ATOMS: atom_id res chain seq x y z
N MET A 1 11.64 -9.26 12.91
CA MET A 1 11.72 -9.20 11.45
C MET A 1 11.07 -7.94 10.90
N ILE A 2 9.78 -7.71 11.13
CA ILE A 2 9.15 -6.44 10.74
C ILE A 2 9.62 -5.31 11.67
N GLY A 3 9.86 -4.16 11.05
CA GLY A 3 10.26 -2.93 11.73
C GLY A 3 9.11 -1.94 11.85
N ARG A 4 9.35 -0.71 11.38
CA ARG A 4 8.36 0.37 11.44
C ARG A 4 7.14 0.09 10.57
N LEU A 5 5.98 0.62 10.98
CA LEU A 5 4.86 0.82 10.07
C LEU A 5 5.23 1.95 9.11
N ASN A 6 5.47 1.61 7.84
CA ASN A 6 5.82 2.60 6.81
C ASN A 6 4.62 3.45 6.42
N HIS A 7 3.51 2.80 6.09
CA HIS A 7 2.26 3.48 5.79
C HIS A 7 1.02 2.59 5.96
N VAL A 8 -0.13 3.26 6.02
CA VAL A 8 -1.45 2.65 5.87
C VAL A 8 -2.02 3.12 4.53
N ALA A 9 -2.33 2.19 3.65
CA ALA A 9 -2.90 2.50 2.34
C ALA A 9 -4.42 2.46 2.36
N ILE A 10 -5.04 3.51 1.86
CA ILE A 10 -6.49 3.67 1.76
C ILE A 10 -6.85 3.83 0.29
N ALA A 11 -7.64 2.88 -0.23
CA ALA A 11 -8.22 3.01 -1.57
C ALA A 11 -9.40 3.98 -1.53
N VAL A 12 -9.43 4.93 -2.45
CA VAL A 12 -10.45 5.97 -2.52
C VAL A 12 -11.03 6.06 -3.93
N PRO A 13 -12.34 6.34 -4.07
CA PRO A 13 -12.97 6.46 -5.39
C PRO A 13 -12.62 7.77 -6.10
N ASP A 14 -12.27 8.82 -5.36
CA ASP A 14 -11.92 10.15 -5.87
C ASP A 14 -10.69 10.67 -5.09
N LEU A 15 -9.54 10.62 -5.73
CA LEU A 15 -8.27 10.98 -5.09
C LEU A 15 -8.20 12.46 -4.71
N ALA A 16 -8.67 13.36 -5.58
CA ALA A 16 -8.65 14.80 -5.32
C ALA A 16 -9.56 15.16 -4.14
N ALA A 17 -10.74 14.57 -4.07
CA ALA A 17 -11.67 14.77 -2.95
C ALA A 17 -11.09 14.23 -1.64
N ALA A 18 -10.47 13.06 -1.65
CA ALA A 18 -9.83 12.48 -0.47
C ALA A 18 -8.65 13.33 0.01
N ALA A 19 -7.79 13.77 -0.91
CA ALA A 19 -6.67 14.66 -0.59
C ALA A 19 -7.15 15.98 0.03
N ALA A 20 -8.19 16.60 -0.53
CA ALA A 20 -8.80 17.82 0.01
C ALA A 20 -9.40 17.62 1.40
N GLN A 21 -9.97 16.45 1.67
CA GLN A 21 -10.53 16.08 2.96
C GLN A 21 -9.43 15.96 4.04
N TYR A 22 -8.31 15.31 3.72
CA TYR A 22 -7.17 15.22 4.63
C TYR A 22 -6.54 16.59 4.90
N ALA A 23 -6.36 17.41 3.86
CA ALA A 23 -5.78 18.75 4.02
C ALA A 23 -6.73 19.71 4.75
N GLY A 24 -7.99 19.78 4.32
CA GLY A 24 -8.94 20.78 4.83
C GLY A 24 -9.63 20.35 6.12
N THR A 25 -10.19 19.13 6.17
CA THR A 25 -10.96 18.69 7.34
C THR A 25 -10.06 18.17 8.45
N LEU A 26 -9.03 17.40 8.10
CA LEU A 26 -8.11 16.80 9.08
C LEU A 26 -6.85 17.64 9.33
N GLY A 27 -6.63 18.70 8.56
CA GLY A 27 -5.49 19.59 8.75
C GLY A 27 -4.12 18.97 8.51
N ALA A 28 -4.06 17.91 7.67
CA ALA A 28 -2.84 17.16 7.42
C ALA A 28 -1.97 17.78 6.32
N ALA A 29 -0.67 17.48 6.34
CA ALA A 29 0.25 17.77 5.26
C ALA A 29 0.09 16.76 4.12
N VAL A 30 -0.43 17.20 2.98
CA VAL A 30 -0.76 16.36 1.83
C VAL A 30 0.20 16.66 0.69
N GLY A 31 0.84 15.60 0.15
CA GLY A 31 1.75 15.68 -0.98
C GLY A 31 1.03 15.79 -2.33
N ALA A 32 1.81 15.89 -3.39
CA ALA A 32 1.30 15.92 -4.76
C ALA A 32 0.87 14.52 -5.23
N ALA A 33 -0.08 14.46 -6.15
CA ALA A 33 -0.48 13.23 -6.80
C ALA A 33 0.66 12.68 -7.66
N GLN A 34 0.93 11.37 -7.52
CA GLN A 34 2.00 10.67 -8.22
C GLN A 34 1.42 9.49 -9.00
N PRO A 35 1.36 9.57 -10.34
CA PRO A 35 0.94 8.42 -11.16
C PRO A 35 1.95 7.27 -11.02
N GLN A 36 1.42 6.06 -10.86
CA GLN A 36 2.19 4.82 -10.82
C GLN A 36 1.62 3.85 -11.88
N PRO A 37 1.92 4.08 -13.17
CA PRO A 37 1.30 3.30 -14.26
C PRO A 37 1.60 1.80 -14.19
N ALA A 38 2.79 1.43 -13.71
CA ALA A 38 3.18 0.03 -13.54
C ALA A 38 2.27 -0.72 -12.53
N TYR A 39 1.67 -0.01 -11.59
CA TYR A 39 0.75 -0.56 -10.58
C TYR A 39 -0.71 -0.23 -10.85
N GLY A 40 -1.02 0.52 -11.89
CA GLY A 40 -2.39 0.89 -12.23
C GLY A 40 -3.07 1.79 -11.20
N VAL A 41 -2.31 2.61 -10.48
CA VAL A 41 -2.80 3.52 -9.44
C VAL A 41 -2.17 4.90 -9.54
N THR A 42 -2.87 5.91 -9.04
CA THR A 42 -2.29 7.21 -8.69
C THR A 42 -2.31 7.33 -7.18
N VAL A 43 -1.22 7.78 -6.59
CA VAL A 43 -1.06 7.87 -5.13
C VAL A 43 -0.87 9.30 -4.67
N VAL A 44 -1.32 9.57 -3.44
CA VAL A 44 -1.03 10.77 -2.67
C VAL A 44 -0.57 10.34 -1.30
N PHE A 45 0.59 10.82 -0.85
CA PHE A 45 1.06 10.58 0.51
C PHE A 45 0.64 11.72 1.44
N VAL A 46 0.17 11.34 2.61
CA VAL A 46 -0.15 12.23 3.73
C VAL A 46 0.85 11.95 4.84
N ASP A 47 1.69 12.91 5.16
CA ASP A 47 2.72 12.74 6.18
C ASP A 47 2.15 12.97 7.58
N LEU A 48 2.38 12.01 8.46
CA LEU A 48 2.08 12.08 9.88
C LEU A 48 3.40 12.04 10.68
N ALA A 49 3.34 12.42 11.94
CA ALA A 49 4.53 12.44 12.81
C ALA A 49 5.16 11.05 12.98
N ASN A 50 4.36 9.98 12.93
CA ASN A 50 4.78 8.60 13.23
C ASN A 50 4.72 7.65 12.04
N THR A 51 4.05 8.00 10.95
CA THR A 51 3.89 7.17 9.73
C THR A 51 3.35 8.01 8.58
N LYS A 52 2.89 7.37 7.52
CA LYS A 52 2.20 8.02 6.39
C LYS A 52 0.87 7.33 6.12
N ILE A 53 -0.05 8.07 5.54
CA ILE A 53 -1.21 7.51 4.85
C ILE A 53 -0.92 7.57 3.35
N GLU A 54 -1.15 6.48 2.65
CA GLU A 54 -1.13 6.44 1.20
C GLU A 54 -2.56 6.38 0.68
N LEU A 55 -3.01 7.47 0.07
CA LEU A 55 -4.30 7.48 -0.63
C LEU A 55 -4.04 6.99 -2.05
N LEU A 56 -4.80 6.00 -2.51
CA LEU A 56 -4.66 5.47 -3.85
C LEU A 56 -6.00 5.34 -4.56
N ALA A 57 -5.99 5.73 -5.83
CA ALA A 57 -7.12 5.63 -6.73
C ALA A 57 -6.72 4.91 -8.02
N PRO A 58 -7.67 4.28 -8.74
CA PRO A 58 -7.38 3.59 -9.98
C PRO A 58 -6.78 4.50 -11.04
N LEU A 59 -5.78 4.01 -11.77
CA LEU A 59 -5.21 4.61 -12.96
C LEU A 59 -5.36 3.62 -14.13
N GLY A 60 -6.12 4.01 -15.14
CA GLY A 60 -6.42 3.15 -16.30
C GLY A 60 -7.55 2.15 -16.05
N GLY A 61 -7.87 1.37 -17.08
CA GLY A 61 -9.03 0.48 -17.08
C GLY A 61 -8.85 -0.85 -16.34
N ASN A 62 -7.61 -1.25 -16.05
CA ASN A 62 -7.26 -2.54 -15.45
C ASN A 62 -6.55 -2.38 -14.09
N SER A 63 -6.99 -1.43 -13.29
CA SER A 63 -6.41 -1.20 -11.97
C SER A 63 -6.65 -2.38 -11.03
N PRO A 64 -5.61 -2.86 -10.32
CA PRO A 64 -5.77 -3.96 -9.35
C PRO A 64 -6.66 -3.59 -8.17
N ILE A 65 -6.87 -2.29 -7.88
CA ILE A 65 -7.77 -1.86 -6.79
C ILE A 65 -9.22 -1.66 -7.25
N ALA A 66 -9.52 -1.80 -8.54
CA ALA A 66 -10.87 -1.65 -9.06
C ALA A 66 -11.85 -2.66 -8.42
N GLY A 67 -11.42 -3.91 -8.24
CA GLY A 67 -12.21 -4.94 -7.57
C GLY A 67 -12.46 -4.63 -6.10
N PHE A 68 -11.49 -4.07 -5.40
CA PHE A 68 -11.66 -3.63 -4.02
C PHE A 68 -12.70 -2.51 -3.92
N LEU A 69 -12.62 -1.50 -4.77
CA LEU A 69 -13.58 -0.38 -4.79
C LEU A 69 -14.96 -0.79 -5.23
N ALA A 70 -15.10 -1.80 -6.11
CA ALA A 70 -16.40 -2.35 -6.48
C ALA A 70 -17.14 -2.94 -5.26
N LYS A 71 -16.39 -3.57 -4.34
CA LYS A 71 -16.91 -4.12 -3.07
C LYS A 71 -17.00 -3.07 -1.96
N ASN A 72 -16.22 -2.00 -2.04
CA ASN A 72 -16.13 -0.92 -1.06
C ASN A 72 -16.22 0.43 -1.77
N PRO A 73 -17.40 0.81 -2.27
CA PRO A 73 -17.55 1.98 -3.15
C PRO A 73 -17.24 3.32 -2.46
N ALA A 74 -17.31 3.37 -1.14
CA ALA A 74 -16.91 4.55 -0.35
C ALA A 74 -15.40 4.59 -0.07
N GLY A 75 -14.65 3.55 -0.48
CA GLY A 75 -13.25 3.37 -0.14
C GLY A 75 -13.05 2.55 1.13
N GLY A 76 -11.81 2.43 1.55
CA GLY A 76 -11.43 1.71 2.76
C GLY A 76 -9.95 1.41 2.84
N ILE A 77 -9.49 0.91 4.00
CA ILE A 77 -8.11 0.48 4.17
C ILE A 77 -7.84 -0.70 3.23
N HIS A 78 -6.81 -0.56 2.39
CA HIS A 78 -6.44 -1.56 1.40
C HIS A 78 -5.30 -2.45 1.89
N HIS A 79 -4.24 -1.87 2.45
CA HIS A 79 -3.12 -2.63 3.00
C HIS A 79 -2.37 -1.85 4.08
N LEU A 80 -1.53 -2.60 4.81
CA LEU A 80 -0.54 -2.06 5.74
C LEU A 80 0.84 -2.38 5.20
N CYS A 81 1.76 -1.42 5.23
CA CYS A 81 3.13 -1.61 4.83
C CYS A 81 4.07 -1.55 6.03
N TYR A 82 4.86 -2.62 6.20
CA TYR A 82 5.92 -2.70 7.21
C TYR A 82 7.29 -2.68 6.56
N GLU A 83 8.25 -2.02 7.21
CA GLU A 83 9.65 -2.05 6.79
C GLU A 83 10.33 -3.33 7.27
N VAL A 84 11.24 -3.85 6.43
CA VAL A 84 12.14 -4.95 6.76
C VAL A 84 13.57 -4.59 6.37
N ALA A 85 14.53 -5.07 7.12
CA ALA A 85 15.94 -4.77 6.84
C ALA A 85 16.45 -5.46 5.57
N ASP A 86 15.98 -6.68 5.30
CA ASP A 86 16.36 -7.50 4.14
C ASP A 86 15.10 -8.19 3.61
N ILE A 87 14.62 -7.74 2.45
CA ILE A 87 13.36 -8.23 1.87
C ILE A 87 13.44 -9.68 1.41
N VAL A 88 14.62 -10.12 0.94
CA VAL A 88 14.82 -11.51 0.48
C VAL A 88 14.84 -12.46 1.68
N ALA A 89 15.57 -12.10 2.73
CA ALA A 89 15.60 -12.88 3.96
C ALA A 89 14.20 -12.93 4.63
N ALA A 90 13.46 -11.81 4.61
CA ALA A 90 12.09 -11.76 5.11
C ALA A 90 11.16 -12.69 4.32
N ARG A 91 11.25 -12.65 2.98
CA ARG A 91 10.49 -13.55 2.10
C ARG A 91 10.75 -15.02 2.43
N ASP A 92 12.02 -15.39 2.50
CA ASP A 92 12.41 -16.79 2.70
C ASP A 92 11.97 -17.30 4.07
N ARG A 93 12.09 -16.48 5.10
CA ARG A 93 11.56 -16.77 6.45
C ARG A 93 10.04 -16.97 6.44
N LEU A 94 9.30 -16.08 5.77
CA LEU A 94 7.84 -16.18 5.68
C LEU A 94 7.39 -17.45 4.96
N ARG A 95 8.03 -17.79 3.84
CA ARG A 95 7.77 -19.04 3.12
C ARG A 95 8.03 -20.26 3.98
N ALA A 96 9.10 -20.26 4.75
CA ALA A 96 9.42 -21.35 5.68
C ALA A 96 8.36 -21.56 6.76
N THR A 97 7.60 -20.51 7.12
CA THR A 97 6.47 -20.59 8.06
C THR A 97 5.13 -20.90 7.39
N GLY A 98 5.10 -21.07 6.06
CA GLY A 98 3.90 -21.36 5.28
C GLY A 98 3.09 -20.13 4.84
N ALA A 99 3.60 -18.91 5.06
CA ALA A 99 2.95 -17.71 4.58
C ALA A 99 3.04 -17.58 3.05
N ARG A 100 1.96 -17.13 2.42
CA ARG A 100 1.89 -16.97 0.97
C ARG A 100 2.38 -15.59 0.53
N VAL A 101 3.45 -15.57 -0.25
CA VAL A 101 3.92 -14.37 -0.93
C VAL A 101 3.22 -14.29 -2.28
N LEU A 102 2.58 -13.16 -2.57
CA LEU A 102 1.80 -12.95 -3.80
C LEU A 102 2.71 -12.75 -5.02
N GLY A 103 2.14 -12.99 -6.21
CA GLY A 103 2.83 -12.85 -7.48
C GLY A 103 3.92 -13.90 -7.66
N SER A 104 5.03 -13.53 -8.30
CA SER A 104 6.19 -14.41 -8.50
C SER A 104 6.94 -14.73 -7.21
N GLY A 105 6.73 -13.92 -6.18
CA GLY A 105 7.50 -13.94 -4.95
C GLY A 105 8.88 -13.29 -5.07
N GLU A 106 9.17 -12.67 -6.19
CA GLU A 106 10.36 -11.82 -6.34
C GLU A 106 9.99 -10.38 -5.99
N PRO A 107 10.88 -9.65 -5.27
CA PRO A 107 10.63 -8.25 -4.96
C PRO A 107 10.48 -7.39 -6.22
N ALA A 108 9.48 -6.53 -6.24
CA ALA A 108 9.29 -5.50 -7.26
C ALA A 108 9.64 -4.12 -6.68
N ILE A 109 9.79 -3.11 -7.52
CA ILE A 109 10.06 -1.75 -7.05
C ILE A 109 8.74 -1.04 -6.78
N GLY A 110 8.54 -0.60 -5.54
CA GLY A 110 7.34 0.10 -5.10
C GLY A 110 7.37 1.61 -5.31
N ALA A 111 6.36 2.30 -4.77
CA ALA A 111 6.16 3.73 -4.95
C ALA A 111 7.31 4.61 -4.42
N HIS A 112 8.06 4.13 -3.43
CA HIS A 112 9.23 4.81 -2.87
C HIS A 112 10.55 4.47 -3.60
N GLY A 113 10.51 3.72 -4.70
CA GLY A 113 11.72 3.27 -5.39
C GLY A 113 12.49 2.17 -4.68
N LYS A 114 11.85 1.49 -3.73
CA LYS A 114 12.45 0.42 -2.92
C LYS A 114 11.82 -0.93 -3.24
N PRO A 115 12.53 -2.04 -3.00
CA PRO A 115 11.96 -3.38 -3.16
C PRO A 115 10.78 -3.62 -2.22
N VAL A 116 9.70 -4.18 -2.77
CA VAL A 116 8.47 -4.52 -2.03
C VAL A 116 8.00 -5.93 -2.36
N LEU A 117 7.25 -6.52 -1.42
CA LEU A 117 6.52 -7.77 -1.56
C LEU A 117 5.14 -7.63 -0.93
N PHE A 118 4.18 -8.40 -1.43
CA PHE A 118 2.85 -8.49 -0.84
C PHE A 118 2.58 -9.89 -0.31
N LEU A 119 1.89 -9.96 0.86
CA LEU A 119 1.52 -11.20 1.54
C LEU A 119 0.02 -11.38 1.50
N HIS A 120 -0.41 -12.64 1.33
CA HIS A 120 -1.83 -12.95 1.15
C HIS A 120 -2.66 -12.61 2.40
N PRO A 121 -3.78 -11.89 2.25
CA PRO A 121 -4.57 -11.42 3.39
C PRO A 121 -5.17 -12.54 4.25
N LYS A 122 -5.41 -13.72 3.69
CA LYS A 122 -5.92 -14.87 4.46
C LYS A 122 -4.93 -15.37 5.52
N ASP A 123 -3.65 -15.08 5.38
CA ASP A 123 -2.63 -15.46 6.35
C ASP A 123 -2.45 -14.42 7.46
N PHE A 124 -3.06 -13.23 7.30
CA PHE A 124 -2.87 -12.07 8.17
C PHE A 124 -4.21 -11.42 8.55
N ASN A 125 -5.15 -12.23 9.00
CA ASN A 125 -6.45 -11.78 9.54
C ASN A 125 -7.29 -10.94 8.57
N GLY A 126 -7.22 -11.25 7.28
CA GLY A 126 -7.95 -10.52 6.25
C GLY A 126 -7.28 -9.22 5.79
N CYS A 127 -6.07 -8.94 6.27
CA CYS A 127 -5.34 -7.74 5.92
C CYS A 127 -4.25 -8.06 4.87
N LEU A 128 -4.28 -7.38 3.74
CA LEU A 128 -3.17 -7.40 2.78
C LEU A 128 -1.96 -6.70 3.41
N ILE A 129 -0.83 -7.38 3.43
CA ILE A 129 0.41 -6.85 3.98
C ILE A 129 1.39 -6.56 2.85
N GLU A 130 1.96 -5.37 2.86
CA GLU A 130 3.12 -5.01 2.06
C GLU A 130 4.36 -5.03 2.95
N LEU A 131 5.46 -5.54 2.44
CA LEU A 131 6.79 -5.38 3.03
C LEU A 131 7.63 -4.50 2.11
N GLU A 132 8.30 -3.51 2.67
CA GLU A 132 9.21 -2.64 1.95
C GLU A 132 10.60 -2.71 2.59
N GLN A 133 11.62 -2.81 1.76
CA GLN A 133 12.98 -2.75 2.28
C GLN A 133 13.30 -1.37 2.85
N ALA A 134 13.82 -1.33 4.07
CA ALA A 134 14.16 -0.10 4.77
C ALA A 134 15.26 0.74 4.07
#